data_d45a0c483d8d72ff8d1cc918fc1131bc
#
_entry.id   d45a0c483d8d72ff8d1cc918fc1131bc
#
_cell.length_a   1.000
_cell.length_b   1.000
_cell.length_c   1.000
_cell.angle_alpha   90.00
_cell.angle_beta   90.00
_cell.angle_gamma   90.00
#
_symmetry.space_group_name_H-M   'P 1'
#
loop_
_entity.id
_entity.type
_entity.pdbx_description
1 polymer ?
#
loop_
_entity_poly.entity_id
_entity_poly.type
_entity_poly.pdbx_seq_one_letter_code
_entity_poly.pdbx_strand_id
1 'polypeptide(L)'
;ILDCESTVALCCRPHGFGKSMNLSMLKCYLERPVPGSSSVNLFIGSQIWDAEDGIYRDEYARYPVIALDFSTSSYRGADVEAAMRDVVARECARLLPLLDVPDLARSDVRHIERVARGVAGSDEIDSALGVLIELLRMACDEQVVLLVDGYDAAFTNHMQAKGAYG
;
A
#
# COMPACT_ATOMS: atom_id res chain seq x y z
N ILE A 1 -9.89 8.95 -10.51
CA ILE A 1 -8.83 7.90 -10.45
C ILE A 1 -9.34 6.67 -11.17
N LEU A 2 -10.53 6.16 -10.85
CA LEU A 2 -11.08 4.95 -11.50
C LEU A 2 -11.28 5.12 -13.01
N ASP A 3 -11.64 6.29 -13.47
CA ASP A 3 -11.83 6.62 -14.90
C ASP A 3 -10.55 7.14 -15.58
N CYS A 4 -9.41 7.08 -14.90
CA CYS A 4 -8.15 7.56 -15.47
C CYS A 4 -7.53 6.49 -16.36
N GLU A 5 -7.27 6.83 -17.62
CA GLU A 5 -6.55 5.93 -18.55
C GLU A 5 -5.08 5.69 -18.15
N SER A 6 -4.56 6.51 -17.23
CA SER A 6 -3.19 6.39 -16.75
C SER A 6 -3.07 5.34 -15.65
N THR A 7 -2.08 4.46 -15.77
CA THR A 7 -1.75 3.48 -14.74
C THR A 7 -1.10 4.09 -13.49
N VAL A 8 -0.66 5.34 -13.57
CA VAL A 8 -0.02 6.07 -12.47
C VAL A 8 -0.67 7.43 -12.29
N ALA A 9 -1.14 7.73 -11.09
CA ALA A 9 -1.67 9.03 -10.70
C ALA A 9 -0.80 9.68 -9.61
N LEU A 10 -0.23 10.84 -9.90
CA LEU A 10 0.56 11.62 -8.95
C LEU A 10 -0.26 12.79 -8.40
N CYS A 11 -0.53 12.78 -7.09
CA CYS A 11 -1.31 13.81 -6.41
C CYS A 11 -0.40 14.79 -5.67
N CYS A 12 -0.03 15.90 -6.33
CA CYS A 12 0.79 16.96 -5.74
C CYS A 12 -0.10 18.05 -5.14
N ARG A 13 -0.06 18.21 -3.81
CA ARG A 13 -0.75 19.27 -3.06
C ARG A 13 0.12 19.69 -1.87
N PRO A 14 0.04 20.93 -1.39
CA PRO A 14 0.72 21.38 -0.17
C PRO A 14 0.35 20.53 1.06
N HIS A 15 1.14 20.68 2.14
CA HIS A 15 0.80 20.07 3.42
C HIS A 15 -0.57 20.61 3.94
N GLY A 16 -1.34 19.74 4.60
CA GLY A 16 -2.66 20.11 5.17
C GLY A 16 -3.82 20.00 4.19
N PHE A 17 -3.59 19.66 2.92
CA PHE A 17 -4.68 19.52 1.92
C PHE A 17 -5.32 18.12 1.89
N GLY A 18 -5.18 17.33 2.93
CA GLY A 18 -5.88 16.07 3.10
C GLY A 18 -5.42 14.92 2.19
N LYS A 19 -4.17 14.96 1.64
CA LYS A 19 -3.65 13.88 0.77
C LYS A 19 -3.76 12.51 1.41
N SER A 20 -3.18 12.35 2.60
CA SER A 20 -3.19 11.08 3.34
C SER A 20 -4.60 10.60 3.68
N MET A 21 -5.51 11.52 4.02
CA MET A 21 -6.91 11.21 4.28
C MET A 21 -7.61 10.69 3.02
N ASN A 22 -7.41 11.35 1.88
CA ASN A 22 -7.97 10.90 0.60
C ASN A 22 -7.40 9.54 0.18
N LEU A 23 -6.10 9.30 0.41
CA LEU A 23 -5.48 8.00 0.14
C LEU A 23 -6.07 6.91 1.04
N SER A 24 -6.29 7.20 2.33
CA SER A 24 -6.93 6.27 3.26
C SER A 24 -8.38 5.98 2.88
N MET A 25 -9.14 6.98 2.42
CA MET A 25 -10.50 6.80 1.91
C MET A 25 -10.50 5.91 0.66
N LEU A 26 -9.58 6.15 -0.28
CA LEU A 26 -9.44 5.34 -1.49
C LEU A 26 -9.09 3.90 -1.15
N LYS A 27 -8.15 3.68 -0.20
CA LYS A 27 -7.86 2.36 0.34
C LYS A 27 -9.12 1.69 0.87
N CYS A 28 -9.84 2.35 1.78
CA CYS A 28 -11.06 1.79 2.39
C CYS A 28 -12.16 1.48 1.36
N TYR A 29 -12.19 2.21 0.24
CA TYR A 29 -13.16 1.97 -0.82
C TYR A 29 -12.79 0.76 -1.68
N LEU A 30 -11.54 0.67 -2.11
CA LEU A 30 -11.09 -0.31 -3.10
C LEU A 30 -10.68 -1.64 -2.49
N GLU A 31 -10.20 -1.61 -1.23
CA GLU A 31 -9.55 -2.77 -0.62
C GLU A 31 -10.54 -3.90 -0.35
N ARG A 32 -10.27 -5.06 -0.96
CA ARG A 32 -10.97 -6.28 -0.60
C ARG A 32 -10.68 -6.67 0.85
N PRO A 33 -11.66 -7.24 1.57
CA PRO A 33 -11.44 -7.64 2.94
C PRO A 33 -10.29 -8.62 3.08
N VAL A 34 -9.31 -8.27 3.93
CA VAL A 34 -8.26 -9.19 4.31
C VAL A 34 -8.81 -10.15 5.37
N PRO A 35 -8.61 -11.48 5.26
CA PRO A 35 -9.08 -12.42 6.26
C PRO A 35 -8.64 -12.04 7.67
N GLY A 36 -9.59 -12.00 8.62
CA GLY A 36 -9.35 -11.57 10.00
C GLY A 36 -9.51 -10.06 10.24
N SER A 37 -9.74 -9.25 9.21
CA SER A 37 -10.14 -7.85 9.37
C SER A 37 -11.65 -7.69 9.38
N SER A 38 -12.15 -6.69 10.15
CA SER A 38 -13.57 -6.30 10.07
C SER A 38 -13.73 -5.24 8.99
N SER A 39 -14.58 -5.48 8.00
CA SER A 39 -14.94 -4.47 7.02
C SER A 39 -16.38 -4.00 7.28
N VAL A 40 -16.53 -2.69 7.44
CA VAL A 40 -17.85 -2.03 7.48
C VAL A 40 -17.92 -1.14 6.25
N ASN A 41 -19.00 -1.23 5.48
CA ASN A 41 -19.18 -0.32 4.36
C ASN A 41 -19.53 1.08 4.88
N LEU A 42 -18.52 1.95 4.87
CA LEU A 42 -18.62 3.34 5.30
C LEU A 42 -19.16 4.27 4.20
N PHE A 43 -19.38 3.77 3.00
CA PHE A 43 -19.69 4.57 1.81
C PHE A 43 -21.17 4.54 1.41
N ILE A 44 -21.99 3.71 2.06
CA ILE A 44 -23.43 3.68 1.82
C ILE A 44 -24.02 5.08 2.05
N GLY A 45 -24.71 5.63 1.04
CA GLY A 45 -25.29 6.98 1.07
C GLY A 45 -24.28 8.10 0.81
N SER A 46 -23.03 7.78 0.47
CA SER A 46 -22.08 8.79 -0.01
C SER A 46 -22.27 9.07 -1.51
N GLN A 47 -21.74 10.22 -1.96
CA GLN A 47 -21.86 10.63 -3.37
C GLN A 47 -21.26 9.59 -4.34
N ILE A 48 -20.15 8.95 -4.00
CA ILE A 48 -19.56 7.93 -4.87
C ILE A 48 -20.42 6.66 -4.94
N TRP A 49 -21.12 6.32 -3.85
CA TRP A 49 -22.01 5.16 -3.80
C TRP A 49 -23.23 5.31 -4.69
N ASP A 50 -23.74 6.54 -4.81
CA ASP A 50 -24.92 6.86 -5.58
C ASP A 50 -24.63 7.53 -6.94
N ALA A 51 -23.32 7.75 -7.26
CA ALA A 51 -22.90 8.38 -8.49
C ALA A 51 -23.26 7.52 -9.71
N GLU A 52 -23.71 8.17 -10.77
CA GLU A 52 -23.97 7.59 -12.09
C GLU A 52 -24.72 6.24 -12.01
N ASP A 53 -25.84 6.21 -11.29
CA ASP A 53 -26.65 5.01 -11.06
C ASP A 53 -25.89 3.84 -10.40
N GLY A 54 -24.78 4.16 -9.70
CA GLY A 54 -24.01 3.21 -8.90
C GLY A 54 -22.94 2.40 -9.65
N ILE A 55 -22.47 2.89 -10.80
CA ILE A 55 -21.42 2.22 -11.61
C ILE A 55 -20.13 1.95 -10.81
N TYR A 56 -19.82 2.80 -9.80
CA TYR A 56 -18.63 2.60 -8.96
C TYR A 56 -18.82 1.57 -7.85
N ARG A 57 -20.03 1.05 -7.63
CA ARG A 57 -20.27 0.03 -6.59
C ARG A 57 -19.56 -1.27 -6.86
N ASP A 58 -19.37 -1.62 -8.14
CA ASP A 58 -18.66 -2.82 -8.56
C ASP A 58 -17.14 -2.75 -8.26
N GLU A 59 -16.65 -1.53 -8.04
CA GLU A 59 -15.25 -1.28 -7.66
C GLU A 59 -15.02 -1.35 -6.12
N TYR A 60 -16.11 -1.32 -5.34
CA TYR A 60 -16.03 -1.36 -3.89
C TYR A 60 -15.56 -2.71 -3.38
N ALA A 61 -14.54 -2.70 -2.50
CA ALA A 61 -14.00 -3.89 -1.84
C ALA A 61 -13.51 -4.99 -2.81
N ARG A 62 -13.10 -4.62 -4.00
CA ARG A 62 -12.75 -5.54 -5.08
C ARG A 62 -11.27 -5.89 -5.13
N TYR A 63 -10.39 -4.91 -4.95
CA TYR A 63 -8.98 -5.02 -5.27
C TYR A 63 -8.11 -5.41 -4.08
N PRO A 64 -7.04 -6.20 -4.29
CA PRO A 64 -5.94 -6.23 -3.33
C PRO A 64 -5.22 -4.88 -3.35
N VAL A 65 -5.11 -4.23 -2.19
CA VAL A 65 -4.49 -2.91 -2.05
C VAL A 65 -3.21 -3.04 -1.23
N ILE A 66 -2.08 -2.59 -1.79
CA ILE A 66 -0.82 -2.39 -1.10
C ILE A 66 -0.74 -0.91 -0.73
N ALA A 67 -0.62 -0.58 0.56
CA ALA A 67 -0.58 0.79 1.05
C ALA A 67 0.74 1.06 1.79
N LEU A 68 1.63 1.81 1.18
CA LEU A 68 2.93 2.17 1.73
C LEU A 68 2.88 3.62 2.26
N ASP A 69 2.97 3.78 3.57
CA ASP A 69 3.03 5.09 4.21
C ASP A 69 4.45 5.39 4.71
N PHE A 70 5.13 6.28 3.99
CA PHE A 70 6.44 6.80 4.31
C PHE A 70 6.39 8.16 5.04
N SER A 71 5.20 8.69 5.33
CA SER A 71 5.01 10.01 5.97
C SER A 71 5.31 10.00 7.48
N THR A 72 5.36 8.83 8.10
CA THR A 72 5.52 8.70 9.55
C THR A 72 6.91 9.18 10.01
N SER A 73 6.92 9.98 11.06
CA SER A 73 8.07 10.71 11.61
C SER A 73 9.23 9.85 12.17
N SER A 74 9.17 8.54 12.03
CA SER A 74 10.19 7.59 12.49
C SER A 74 11.56 7.76 11.80
N TYR A 75 11.61 8.55 10.73
CA TYR A 75 12.84 8.80 9.94
C TYR A 75 13.76 9.87 10.53
N ARG A 76 13.42 10.54 11.63
CA ARG A 76 14.28 11.56 12.24
C ARG A 76 15.51 10.93 12.89
N GLY A 77 16.61 10.93 12.15
CA GLY A 77 17.91 10.42 12.63
C GLY A 77 18.07 8.90 12.57
N ALA A 78 17.06 8.17 12.10
CA ALA A 78 17.16 6.75 11.84
C ALA A 78 17.70 6.47 10.43
N ASP A 79 18.17 5.26 10.21
CA ASP A 79 18.50 4.75 8.90
C ASP A 79 17.21 4.71 8.05
N VAL A 80 17.14 5.58 7.04
CA VAL A 80 15.98 5.70 6.13
C VAL A 80 15.70 4.38 5.45
N GLU A 81 16.73 3.65 5.08
CA GLU A 81 16.61 2.33 4.44
C GLU A 81 15.95 1.31 5.38
N ALA A 82 16.37 1.25 6.65
CA ALA A 82 15.75 0.38 7.64
C ALA A 82 14.26 0.71 7.82
N ALA A 83 13.93 1.98 7.87
CA ALA A 83 12.54 2.41 8.03
C ALA A 83 11.68 2.10 6.78
N MET A 84 12.23 2.22 5.57
CA MET A 84 11.54 1.78 4.34
C MET A 84 11.31 0.26 4.35
N ARG A 85 12.30 -0.51 4.78
CA ARG A 85 12.18 -1.97 4.94
C ARG A 85 11.06 -2.35 5.90
N ASP A 86 10.94 -1.64 7.03
CA ASP A 86 9.89 -1.87 8.01
C ASP A 86 8.49 -1.59 7.44
N VAL A 87 8.34 -0.56 6.59
CA VAL A 87 7.05 -0.27 5.93
C VAL A 87 6.67 -1.43 5.00
N VAL A 88 7.61 -1.90 4.18
CA VAL A 88 7.37 -3.03 3.27
C VAL A 88 7.07 -4.31 4.05
N ALA A 89 7.83 -4.60 5.11
CA ALA A 89 7.64 -5.80 5.93
C ALA A 89 6.27 -5.83 6.61
N ARG A 90 5.83 -4.70 7.17
CA ARG A 90 4.48 -4.58 7.77
C ARG A 90 3.38 -4.81 6.75
N GLU A 91 3.54 -4.29 5.55
CA GLU A 91 2.55 -4.45 4.50
C GLU A 91 2.52 -5.90 3.97
N CYS A 92 3.67 -6.54 3.81
CA CYS A 92 3.77 -7.97 3.54
C CYS A 92 3.02 -8.79 4.61
N ALA A 93 3.28 -8.51 5.89
CA ALA A 93 2.63 -9.21 7.00
C ALA A 93 1.09 -9.04 6.98
N ARG A 94 0.62 -7.85 6.66
CA ARG A 94 -0.81 -7.52 6.59
C ARG A 94 -1.53 -8.30 5.48
N LEU A 95 -0.87 -8.49 4.34
CA LEU A 95 -1.46 -9.10 3.15
C LEU A 95 -1.24 -10.61 3.03
N LEU A 96 -0.37 -11.18 3.87
CA LEU A 96 -0.13 -12.64 3.91
C LEU A 96 -1.41 -13.50 3.93
N PRO A 97 -2.48 -13.14 4.67
CA PRO A 97 -3.69 -13.95 4.68
C PRO A 97 -4.40 -14.07 3.32
N LEU A 98 -4.15 -13.16 2.39
CA LEU A 98 -4.65 -13.24 1.01
C LEU A 98 -3.87 -14.24 0.15
N LEU A 99 -2.68 -14.64 0.59
CA LEU A 99 -1.79 -15.56 -0.13
C LEU A 99 -1.98 -17.03 0.30
N ASP A 100 -2.94 -17.33 1.16
CA ASP A 100 -3.28 -18.70 1.56
C ASP A 100 -4.14 -19.39 0.49
N VAL A 101 -3.55 -19.54 -0.70
CA VAL A 101 -4.18 -20.14 -1.87
C VAL A 101 -3.29 -21.28 -2.39
N PRO A 102 -3.85 -22.48 -2.70
CA PRO A 102 -3.08 -23.68 -3.02
C PRO A 102 -2.18 -23.56 -4.26
N ASP A 103 -2.60 -22.74 -5.23
CA ASP A 103 -1.98 -22.67 -6.56
C ASP A 103 -0.79 -21.69 -6.64
N LEU A 104 -0.43 -21.03 -5.53
CA LEU A 104 0.70 -20.13 -5.50
C LEU A 104 2.04 -20.86 -5.34
N ALA A 105 3.07 -20.33 -5.97
CA ALA A 105 4.43 -20.86 -5.83
C ALA A 105 4.91 -20.73 -4.37
N ARG A 106 5.14 -21.86 -3.71
CA ARG A 106 5.55 -21.91 -2.29
C ARG A 106 6.86 -21.20 -1.99
N SER A 107 7.78 -21.10 -2.97
CA SER A 107 9.02 -20.34 -2.86
C SER A 107 8.74 -18.85 -2.63
N ASP A 108 7.82 -18.30 -3.41
CA ASP A 108 7.52 -16.88 -3.43
C ASP A 108 6.69 -16.49 -2.21
N VAL A 109 5.75 -17.34 -1.80
CA VAL A 109 5.02 -17.15 -0.54
C VAL A 109 5.99 -17.15 0.65
N ARG A 110 6.95 -18.10 0.71
CA ARG A 110 8.00 -18.13 1.77
C ARG A 110 8.89 -16.89 1.72
N HIS A 111 9.19 -16.36 0.54
CA HIS A 111 9.91 -15.10 0.41
C HIS A 111 9.17 -13.98 1.15
N ILE A 112 7.88 -13.79 0.85
CA ILE A 112 7.05 -12.78 1.53
C ILE A 112 6.92 -13.04 3.03
N GLU A 113 6.79 -14.29 3.47
CA GLU A 113 6.81 -14.65 4.89
C GLU A 113 8.11 -14.25 5.60
N ARG A 114 9.27 -14.43 4.95
CA ARG A 114 10.57 -14.03 5.51
C ARG A 114 10.69 -12.51 5.65
N VAL A 115 10.24 -11.77 4.63
CA VAL A 115 10.17 -10.31 4.67
C VAL A 115 9.24 -9.85 5.80
N ALA A 116 8.04 -10.41 5.89
CA ALA A 116 7.05 -10.09 6.91
C ALA A 116 7.57 -10.33 8.35
N ARG A 117 8.44 -11.32 8.53
CA ARG A 117 9.07 -11.64 9.83
C ARG A 117 10.33 -10.81 10.11
N GLY A 118 10.79 -9.99 9.18
CA GLY A 118 12.02 -9.20 9.32
C GLY A 118 13.31 -10.03 9.30
N VAL A 119 13.28 -11.23 8.71
CA VAL A 119 14.45 -12.15 8.62
C VAL A 119 14.99 -12.26 7.20
N ALA A 120 14.47 -11.48 6.27
CA ALA A 120 14.90 -11.43 4.88
C ALA A 120 16.20 -10.61 4.72
N GLY A 121 17.03 -11.02 3.77
CA GLY A 121 18.21 -10.25 3.34
C GLY A 121 17.81 -9.02 2.50
N SER A 122 18.80 -8.17 2.20
CA SER A 122 18.59 -6.94 1.40
C SER A 122 17.94 -7.25 0.05
N ASP A 123 18.52 -8.18 -0.70
CA ASP A 123 18.05 -8.55 -2.05
C ASP A 123 16.59 -9.09 -2.03
N GLU A 124 16.22 -9.80 -0.96
CA GLU A 124 14.86 -10.29 -0.78
C GLU A 124 13.88 -9.15 -0.54
N ILE A 125 14.29 -8.13 0.21
CA ILE A 125 13.45 -6.96 0.51
C ILE A 125 13.29 -6.10 -0.75
N ASP A 126 14.35 -5.89 -1.52
CA ASP A 126 14.34 -5.10 -2.74
C ASP A 126 13.39 -5.68 -3.79
N SER A 127 13.27 -7.01 -3.85
CA SER A 127 12.35 -7.72 -4.77
C SER A 127 10.95 -7.96 -4.18
N ALA A 128 10.77 -7.78 -2.88
CA ALA A 128 9.54 -8.19 -2.17
C ALA A 128 8.27 -7.57 -2.73
N LEU A 129 8.32 -6.28 -3.08
CA LEU A 129 7.14 -5.58 -3.59
C LEU A 129 6.67 -6.15 -4.92
N GLY A 130 7.61 -6.44 -5.83
CA GLY A 130 7.31 -7.06 -7.12
C GLY A 130 6.71 -8.46 -6.95
N VAL A 131 7.33 -9.29 -6.10
CA VAL A 131 6.83 -10.64 -5.79
C VAL A 131 5.45 -10.59 -5.15
N LEU A 132 5.22 -9.68 -4.21
CA LEU A 132 3.92 -9.50 -3.55
C LEU A 132 2.82 -9.11 -4.54
N ILE A 133 3.11 -8.19 -5.47
CA ILE A 133 2.16 -7.77 -6.51
C ILE A 133 1.74 -8.97 -7.38
N GLU A 134 2.71 -9.77 -7.85
CA GLU A 134 2.40 -10.93 -8.68
C GLU A 134 1.60 -11.99 -7.93
N LEU A 135 1.96 -12.28 -6.68
CA LEU A 135 1.22 -13.23 -5.85
C LEU A 135 -0.21 -12.76 -5.58
N LEU A 136 -0.40 -11.49 -5.25
CA LEU A 136 -1.74 -10.94 -5.01
C LEU A 136 -2.60 -10.95 -6.28
N ARG A 137 -2.01 -10.62 -7.43
CA ARG A 137 -2.70 -10.68 -8.72
C ARG A 137 -3.19 -12.10 -9.02
N MET A 138 -2.34 -13.09 -8.78
CA MET A 138 -2.70 -14.51 -8.97
C MET A 138 -3.73 -15.00 -7.94
N ALA A 139 -3.54 -14.66 -6.66
CA ALA A 139 -4.40 -15.11 -5.57
C ALA A 139 -5.81 -14.53 -5.64
N CYS A 140 -5.92 -13.30 -6.14
CA CYS A 140 -7.18 -12.54 -6.13
C CYS A 140 -7.87 -12.51 -7.50
N ASP A 141 -7.17 -12.90 -8.57
CA ASP A 141 -7.60 -12.77 -9.98
C ASP A 141 -8.06 -11.33 -10.32
N GLU A 142 -7.36 -10.34 -9.73
CA GLU A 142 -7.66 -8.92 -9.89
C GLU A 142 -6.38 -8.09 -9.99
N GLN A 143 -6.51 -6.87 -10.51
CA GLN A 143 -5.41 -5.91 -10.52
C GLN A 143 -5.06 -5.47 -9.10
N VAL A 144 -3.76 -5.25 -8.86
CA VAL A 144 -3.27 -4.75 -7.57
C VAL A 144 -3.24 -3.23 -7.60
N VAL A 145 -3.82 -2.61 -6.58
CA VAL A 145 -3.74 -1.16 -6.39
C VAL A 145 -2.59 -0.86 -5.43
N LEU A 146 -1.62 -0.07 -5.87
CA LEU A 146 -0.51 0.41 -5.05
C LEU A 146 -0.74 1.86 -4.66
N LEU A 147 -0.87 2.13 -3.37
CA LEU A 147 -1.02 3.46 -2.80
C LEU A 147 0.26 3.83 -2.04
N VAL A 148 0.86 4.98 -2.37
CA VAL A 148 2.10 5.43 -1.74
C VAL A 148 1.88 6.83 -1.16
N ASP A 149 1.99 6.98 0.15
CA ASP A 149 1.96 8.27 0.84
C ASP A 149 3.35 8.67 1.34
N GLY A 150 3.63 9.96 1.33
CA GLY A 150 4.88 10.51 1.84
C GLY A 150 6.13 10.06 1.08
N TYR A 151 6.03 9.81 -0.23
CA TYR A 151 7.15 9.35 -1.06
C TYR A 151 8.36 10.30 -1.04
N ASP A 152 8.14 11.58 -0.74
CA ASP A 152 9.16 12.63 -0.62
C ASP A 152 9.77 12.74 0.80
N ALA A 153 9.18 12.09 1.80
CA ALA A 153 9.60 12.21 3.20
C ALA A 153 11.05 11.74 3.43
N ALA A 154 11.46 10.67 2.74
CA ALA A 154 12.83 10.17 2.80
C ALA A 154 13.87 11.20 2.31
N PHE A 155 13.53 11.95 1.26
CA PHE A 155 14.41 12.97 0.69
C PHE A 155 14.40 14.26 1.51
N THR A 156 13.24 14.74 1.93
CA THR A 156 13.09 15.98 2.70
C THR A 156 13.76 15.87 4.07
N ASN A 157 13.66 14.76 4.76
CA ASN A 157 14.32 14.53 6.05
C ASN A 157 15.86 14.46 5.92
N HIS A 158 16.37 13.88 4.83
CA HIS A 158 17.81 13.83 4.57
C HIS A 158 18.40 15.22 4.25
N MET A 159 17.67 16.04 3.52
CA MET A 159 18.07 17.43 3.20
C MET A 159 18.07 18.32 4.45
N GLN A 160 17.08 18.18 5.34
CA GLN A 160 17.03 18.92 6.59
C GLN A 160 18.15 18.52 7.56
N ALA A 161 18.52 17.23 7.62
CA ALA A 161 19.64 16.78 8.43
C ALA A 161 20.99 17.35 7.96
N LYS A 162 21.20 17.53 6.65
CA LYS A 162 22.41 18.15 6.11
C LYS A 162 22.44 19.68 6.23
N GLY A 163 21.29 20.34 6.21
CA GLY A 163 21.19 21.81 6.36
C GLY A 163 21.34 22.31 7.80
N ALA A 164 21.32 21.44 8.80
CA ALA A 164 21.50 21.81 10.21
C ALA A 164 22.98 21.99 10.64
N TYR A 165 23.93 21.78 9.73
CA TYR A 165 25.38 21.92 9.96
C TYR A 165 26.06 22.97 9.04
N GLY A 166 25.29 23.95 8.56
CA GLY A 166 25.78 25.09 7.78
C GLY A 166 25.65 26.39 8.54
#